data_a3acb9454b7b3aac40e29d7ae0cb7cd7
#
_entry.id   a3acb9454b7b3aac40e29d7ae0cb7cd7
#
_cell.length_a   1.000
_cell.length_b   1.000
_cell.length_c   1.000
_cell.angle_alpha   90.00
_cell.angle_beta   90.00
_cell.angle_gamma   90.00
#
_symmetry.space_group_name_H-M   'P 1'
#
loop_
_entity.id
_entity.type
_entity.pdbx_description
1 polymer ?
#
loop_
_entity_poly.entity_id
_entity_poly.type
_entity_poly.pdbx_seq_one_letter_code
_entity_poly.pdbx_strand_id
1 'polypeptide(L)'
;MRFSVLLSVYYKESYFAFCKSLDSIFTQTTCPDEVILVEDGPLSSELNDIISEYSAKYPTLKIIPLPTNQGLGKALNEGLKHCSYDIVARMDTDDIAKPDRFEKQLAIFEKYSDIDVVGAWIDEFEDDISEVKSVRKLPELPDDIRQFAKRRNPINHPVVMFRKSAVLAAGGYQHF
;
A
#
# COMPACT_ATOMS: atom_id res chain seq x y z
N MET A 1 -15.48 -8.76 0.55
CA MET A 1 -15.50 -7.33 0.09
C MET A 1 -14.44 -7.19 -0.99
N ARG A 2 -14.71 -6.46 -2.10
CA ARG A 2 -13.70 -6.23 -3.16
C ARG A 2 -12.81 -5.06 -2.82
N PHE A 3 -11.52 -5.14 -3.20
CA PHE A 3 -10.55 -4.08 -2.90
C PHE A 3 -9.42 -4.01 -3.92
N SER A 4 -8.80 -2.82 -3.99
CA SER A 4 -7.61 -2.55 -4.76
C SER A 4 -6.38 -2.50 -3.85
N VAL A 5 -5.23 -2.93 -4.35
CA VAL A 5 -3.93 -2.60 -3.74
C VAL A 5 -3.28 -1.49 -4.56
N LEU A 6 -2.72 -0.50 -3.90
CA LEU A 6 -2.06 0.66 -4.54
C LEU A 6 -0.61 0.77 -4.10
N LEU A 7 0.30 0.74 -5.09
CA LEU A 7 1.74 0.92 -4.90
C LEU A 7 2.28 1.94 -5.90
N SER A 8 3.47 2.46 -5.59
CA SER A 8 4.26 3.25 -6.53
C SER A 8 5.71 2.82 -6.47
N VAL A 9 6.32 2.57 -7.61
CA VAL A 9 7.73 2.22 -7.77
C VAL A 9 8.47 3.34 -8.51
N TYR A 10 9.74 3.57 -8.14
CA TYR A 10 10.59 4.54 -8.83
C TYR A 10 11.99 3.95 -9.08
N TYR A 11 12.82 4.63 -9.85
CA TYR A 11 14.08 4.09 -10.41
C TYR A 11 15.15 3.65 -9.39
N LYS A 12 15.04 4.07 -8.10
CA LYS A 12 15.99 3.68 -7.03
C LYS A 12 15.53 2.47 -6.23
N GLU A 13 14.38 1.89 -6.55
CA GLU A 13 13.89 0.73 -5.84
C GLU A 13 14.82 -0.47 -5.96
N SER A 14 14.93 -1.24 -4.89
CA SER A 14 15.70 -2.48 -4.86
C SER A 14 14.96 -3.60 -5.59
N TYR A 15 15.61 -4.25 -6.55
CA TYR A 15 15.09 -5.43 -7.23
C TYR A 15 14.57 -6.48 -6.24
N PHE A 16 15.40 -6.85 -5.25
CA PHE A 16 15.04 -7.91 -4.29
C PHE A 16 13.91 -7.51 -3.34
N ALA A 17 13.90 -6.25 -2.87
CA ALA A 17 12.82 -5.75 -2.02
C ALA A 17 11.50 -5.73 -2.80
N PHE A 18 11.52 -5.26 -4.04
CA PHE A 18 10.34 -5.18 -4.89
C PHE A 18 9.74 -6.57 -5.21
N CYS A 19 10.57 -7.58 -5.53
CA CYS A 19 10.11 -8.95 -5.69
C CYS A 19 9.41 -9.46 -4.42
N LYS A 20 10.04 -9.29 -3.24
CA LYS A 20 9.46 -9.73 -1.96
C LYS A 20 8.14 -9.01 -1.64
N SER A 21 8.06 -7.71 -1.95
CA SER A 21 6.86 -6.92 -1.77
C SER A 21 5.70 -7.48 -2.63
N LEU A 22 5.93 -7.66 -3.94
CA LEU A 22 4.93 -8.21 -4.86
C LEU A 22 4.52 -9.63 -4.47
N ASP A 23 5.47 -10.51 -4.14
CA ASP A 23 5.15 -11.86 -3.65
C ASP A 23 4.25 -11.81 -2.43
N SER A 24 4.52 -10.92 -1.48
CA SER A 24 3.73 -10.78 -0.26
C SER A 24 2.29 -10.33 -0.52
N ILE A 25 2.06 -9.59 -1.61
CA ILE A 25 0.72 -9.14 -2.03
C ILE A 25 -0.07 -10.29 -2.68
N PHE A 26 0.59 -11.05 -3.56
CA PHE A 26 -0.09 -12.09 -4.33
C PHE A 26 -0.21 -13.44 -3.60
N THR A 27 0.42 -13.59 -2.43
CA THR A 27 0.35 -14.78 -1.58
C THR A 27 -0.48 -14.59 -0.30
N GLN A 28 -1.29 -13.53 -0.23
CA GLN A 28 -2.19 -13.27 0.89
C GLN A 28 -3.29 -14.31 1.03
N THR A 29 -3.78 -14.54 2.26
CA THR A 29 -4.96 -15.39 2.52
C THR A 29 -6.21 -14.86 1.80
N THR A 30 -6.31 -13.54 1.63
CA THR A 30 -7.32 -12.88 0.81
C THR A 30 -6.62 -12.08 -0.28
N CYS A 31 -6.67 -12.61 -1.52
CA CYS A 31 -6.04 -11.96 -2.67
C CYS A 31 -6.77 -10.68 -3.08
N PRO A 32 -6.07 -9.65 -3.56
CA PRO A 32 -6.68 -8.45 -4.11
C PRO A 32 -7.42 -8.72 -5.43
N ASP A 33 -8.54 -8.01 -5.65
CA ASP A 33 -9.27 -8.05 -6.93
C ASP A 33 -8.54 -7.29 -8.03
N GLU A 34 -7.73 -6.29 -7.66
CA GLU A 34 -6.78 -5.60 -8.54
C GLU A 34 -5.59 -5.04 -7.76
N VAL A 35 -4.47 -4.91 -8.46
CA VAL A 35 -3.25 -4.26 -7.96
C VAL A 35 -2.89 -3.15 -8.94
N ILE A 36 -2.87 -1.91 -8.48
CA ILE A 36 -2.46 -0.73 -9.26
C ILE A 36 -1.03 -0.39 -8.89
N LEU A 37 -0.13 -0.59 -9.83
CA LEU A 37 1.28 -0.22 -9.70
C LEU A 37 1.56 1.01 -10.56
N VAL A 38 1.95 2.11 -9.92
CA VAL A 38 2.34 3.33 -10.61
C VAL A 38 3.85 3.34 -10.79
N GLU A 39 4.31 3.41 -12.03
CA GLU A 39 5.72 3.66 -12.36
C GLU A 39 5.95 5.18 -12.28
N ASP A 40 6.58 5.64 -11.21
CA ASP A 40 6.85 7.07 -11.01
C ASP A 40 8.11 7.51 -11.80
N GLY A 41 7.91 7.66 -13.10
CA GLY A 41 8.94 7.94 -14.10
C GLY A 41 9.63 6.68 -14.63
N PRO A 42 10.59 6.87 -15.58
CA PRO A 42 11.33 5.76 -16.17
C PRO A 42 12.07 4.91 -15.13
N LEU A 43 11.96 3.59 -15.26
CA LEU A 43 12.57 2.62 -14.38
C LEU A 43 13.84 1.99 -14.99
N SER A 44 14.63 1.29 -14.17
CA SER A 44 15.74 0.46 -14.67
C SER A 44 15.23 -0.74 -15.47
N SER A 45 16.10 -1.34 -16.31
CA SER A 45 15.77 -2.58 -17.04
C SER A 45 15.35 -3.71 -16.08
N GLU A 46 16.06 -3.85 -14.96
CA GLU A 46 15.79 -4.88 -13.95
C GLU A 46 14.39 -4.75 -13.33
N LEU A 47 13.96 -3.53 -13.01
CA LEU A 47 12.61 -3.27 -12.50
C LEU A 47 11.53 -3.52 -13.57
N ASN A 48 11.80 -3.13 -14.82
CA ASN A 48 10.90 -3.41 -15.95
C ASN A 48 10.74 -4.92 -16.20
N ASP A 49 11.81 -5.70 -16.04
CA ASP A 49 11.78 -7.16 -16.18
C ASP A 49 10.88 -7.80 -15.11
N ILE A 50 10.99 -7.38 -13.83
CA ILE A 50 10.08 -7.82 -12.76
C ILE A 50 8.63 -7.51 -13.11
N ILE A 51 8.36 -6.26 -13.48
CA ILE A 51 6.99 -5.81 -13.78
C ILE A 51 6.40 -6.64 -14.92
N SER A 52 7.20 -6.91 -15.96
CA SER A 52 6.79 -7.74 -17.09
C SER A 52 6.48 -9.19 -16.66
N GLU A 53 7.32 -9.79 -15.82
CA GLU A 53 7.12 -11.14 -15.29
C GLU A 53 5.83 -11.23 -14.46
N TYR A 54 5.66 -10.30 -13.50
CA TYR A 54 4.48 -10.30 -12.63
C TYR A 54 3.19 -9.98 -13.38
N SER A 55 3.24 -9.08 -14.39
CA SER A 55 2.08 -8.77 -15.23
C SER A 55 1.63 -9.97 -16.06
N ALA A 56 2.57 -10.78 -16.56
CA ALA A 56 2.25 -12.01 -17.27
C ALA A 56 1.65 -13.08 -16.36
N LYS A 57 2.08 -13.14 -15.10
CA LYS A 57 1.64 -14.12 -14.10
C LYS A 57 0.31 -13.73 -13.44
N TYR A 58 0.09 -12.44 -13.21
CA TYR A 58 -1.05 -11.92 -12.45
C TYR A 58 -1.86 -10.91 -13.28
N PRO A 59 -2.93 -11.32 -13.96
CA PRO A 59 -3.77 -10.43 -14.78
C PRO A 59 -4.47 -9.31 -13.99
N THR A 60 -4.50 -9.41 -12.67
CA THR A 60 -5.02 -8.37 -11.76
C THR A 60 -4.05 -7.21 -11.55
N LEU A 61 -2.78 -7.35 -11.96
CA LEU A 61 -1.78 -6.28 -11.92
C LEU A 61 -1.96 -5.33 -13.10
N LYS A 62 -2.23 -4.06 -12.80
CA LYS A 62 -2.37 -2.98 -13.77
C LYS A 62 -1.24 -1.98 -13.60
N ILE A 63 -0.54 -1.66 -14.66
CA ILE A 63 0.60 -0.75 -14.66
C ILE A 63 0.16 0.62 -15.15
N ILE A 64 0.53 1.66 -14.43
CA ILE A 64 0.25 3.07 -14.75
C ILE A 64 1.59 3.79 -14.88
N PRO A 65 2.14 3.92 -16.10
CA PRO A 65 3.41 4.59 -16.31
C PRO A 65 3.25 6.11 -16.30
N LEU A 66 4.08 6.81 -15.51
CA LEU A 66 4.22 8.25 -15.57
C LEU A 66 5.43 8.64 -16.43
N PRO A 67 5.34 9.70 -17.22
CA PRO A 67 6.43 10.09 -18.10
C PRO A 67 7.69 10.58 -17.36
N THR A 68 7.52 11.08 -16.14
CA THR A 68 8.59 11.60 -15.29
C THR A 68 8.31 11.29 -13.82
N ASN A 69 9.37 11.21 -13.01
CA ASN A 69 9.21 11.11 -11.55
C ASN A 69 8.56 12.39 -11.00
N GLN A 70 7.44 12.23 -10.32
CA GLN A 70 6.64 13.30 -9.74
C GLN A 70 6.60 13.26 -8.21
N GLY A 71 7.16 12.20 -7.63
CA GLY A 71 7.16 11.92 -6.19
C GLY A 71 5.92 11.15 -5.73
N LEU A 72 6.09 10.44 -4.61
CA LEU A 72 5.15 9.46 -4.07
C LEU A 72 3.70 9.98 -4.00
N GLY A 73 3.48 11.18 -3.45
CA GLY A 73 2.12 11.71 -3.28
C GLY A 73 1.37 11.89 -4.61
N LYS A 74 2.05 12.41 -5.66
CA LYS A 74 1.44 12.56 -6.99
C LYS A 74 1.21 11.22 -7.65
N ALA A 75 2.18 10.32 -7.56
CA ALA A 75 2.04 8.97 -8.10
C ALA A 75 0.87 8.23 -7.46
N LEU A 76 0.71 8.28 -6.13
CA LEU A 76 -0.43 7.68 -5.44
C LEU A 76 -1.76 8.33 -5.82
N ASN A 77 -1.82 9.65 -5.98
CA ASN A 77 -3.04 10.34 -6.46
C ASN A 77 -3.41 9.89 -7.87
N GLU A 78 -2.42 9.72 -8.74
CA GLU A 78 -2.69 9.17 -10.09
C GLU A 78 -3.22 7.75 -9.99
N GLY A 79 -2.53 6.89 -9.23
CA GLY A 79 -2.96 5.50 -9.02
C GLY A 79 -4.37 5.38 -8.43
N LEU A 80 -4.76 6.26 -7.50
CA LEU A 80 -6.11 6.28 -6.94
C LEU A 80 -7.21 6.47 -8.01
N LYS A 81 -6.95 7.22 -9.07
CA LYS A 81 -7.92 7.41 -10.17
C LYS A 81 -8.21 6.08 -10.88
N HIS A 82 -7.22 5.19 -10.93
CA HIS A 82 -7.31 3.90 -11.60
C HIS A 82 -7.82 2.76 -10.70
N CYS A 83 -7.88 2.96 -9.38
CA CYS A 83 -8.50 2.00 -8.47
C CYS A 83 -10.00 1.88 -8.75
N SER A 84 -10.47 0.67 -9.05
CA SER A 84 -11.88 0.41 -9.35
C SER A 84 -12.75 0.28 -8.11
N TYR A 85 -12.15 -0.10 -6.97
CA TYR A 85 -12.88 -0.37 -5.72
C TYR A 85 -12.71 0.76 -4.71
N ASP A 86 -13.73 0.93 -3.85
CA ASP A 86 -13.72 1.96 -2.81
C ASP A 86 -12.75 1.61 -1.67
N ILE A 87 -12.55 0.33 -1.39
CA ILE A 87 -11.54 -0.10 -0.43
C ILE A 87 -10.19 -0.20 -1.13
N VAL A 88 -9.20 0.52 -0.60
CA VAL A 88 -7.84 0.54 -1.13
C VAL A 88 -6.83 0.23 -0.02
N ALA A 89 -6.01 -0.79 -0.24
CA ALA A 89 -4.87 -1.11 0.60
C ALA A 89 -3.62 -0.46 0.02
N ARG A 90 -2.95 0.37 0.79
CA ARG A 90 -1.68 0.97 0.41
C ARG A 90 -0.52 0.02 0.77
N MET A 91 0.51 -0.02 -0.07
CA MET A 91 1.73 -0.79 0.15
C MET A 91 2.95 -0.03 -0.39
N ASP A 92 4.08 -0.08 0.33
CA ASP A 92 5.39 0.33 -0.20
C ASP A 92 6.03 -0.84 -0.96
N THR A 93 6.87 -0.52 -1.93
CA THR A 93 7.53 -1.51 -2.80
C THR A 93 8.75 -2.17 -2.15
N ASP A 94 9.14 -1.72 -0.97
CA ASP A 94 10.22 -2.26 -0.13
C ASP A 94 9.72 -2.93 1.17
N ASP A 95 8.40 -2.95 1.40
CA ASP A 95 7.77 -3.58 2.55
C ASP A 95 7.22 -4.98 2.22
N ILE A 96 7.02 -5.80 3.26
CA ILE A 96 6.46 -7.15 3.17
C ILE A 96 5.17 -7.23 3.98
N ALA A 97 4.05 -7.52 3.32
CA ALA A 97 2.77 -7.72 3.98
C ALA A 97 2.73 -9.07 4.70
N LYS A 98 2.28 -9.09 5.98
CA LYS A 98 1.99 -10.36 6.66
C LYS A 98 0.89 -11.13 5.91
N PRO A 99 0.93 -12.47 5.87
CA PRO A 99 0.06 -13.27 5.00
C PRO A 99 -1.45 -13.06 5.19
N ASP A 100 -1.87 -12.63 6.37
CA ASP A 100 -3.27 -12.41 6.75
C ASP A 100 -3.66 -10.93 6.88
N ARG A 101 -2.78 -10.01 6.40
CA ARG A 101 -2.99 -8.57 6.54
C ARG A 101 -4.32 -8.12 5.94
N PHE A 102 -4.57 -8.46 4.67
CA PHE A 102 -5.75 -7.97 3.98
C PHE A 102 -7.03 -8.57 4.56
N GLU A 103 -7.03 -9.85 4.90
CA GLU A 103 -8.14 -10.52 5.56
C GLU A 103 -8.54 -9.80 6.85
N LYS A 104 -7.56 -9.52 7.73
CA LYS A 104 -7.78 -8.85 9.01
C LYS A 104 -8.31 -7.42 8.86
N GLN A 105 -7.75 -6.66 7.92
CA GLN A 105 -8.18 -5.28 7.69
C GLN A 105 -9.58 -5.22 7.06
N LEU A 106 -9.89 -6.10 6.11
CA LEU A 106 -11.23 -6.20 5.51
C LEU A 106 -12.30 -6.57 6.53
N ALA A 107 -11.99 -7.50 7.45
CA ALA A 107 -12.91 -7.87 8.52
C ALA A 107 -13.32 -6.68 9.41
N ILE A 108 -12.43 -5.67 9.57
CA ILE A 108 -12.78 -4.44 10.30
C ILE A 108 -13.79 -3.61 9.51
N PHE A 109 -13.61 -3.44 8.18
CA PHE A 109 -14.57 -2.73 7.33
C PHE A 109 -15.93 -3.45 7.24
N GLU A 110 -15.94 -4.78 7.29
CA GLU A 110 -17.18 -5.57 7.32
C GLU A 110 -17.92 -5.42 8.65
N LYS A 111 -17.18 -5.37 9.76
CA LYS A 111 -17.74 -5.23 11.09
C LYS A 111 -18.25 -3.81 11.39
N TYR A 112 -17.57 -2.79 10.88
CA TYR A 112 -17.82 -1.39 11.17
C TYR A 112 -17.98 -0.59 9.87
N SER A 113 -19.23 -0.33 9.48
CA SER A 113 -19.55 0.31 8.20
C SER A 113 -19.20 1.79 8.12
N ASP A 114 -19.01 2.45 9.26
CA ASP A 114 -18.70 3.88 9.43
C ASP A 114 -17.19 4.18 9.51
N ILE A 115 -16.35 3.15 9.40
CA ILE A 115 -14.89 3.33 9.38
C ILE A 115 -14.41 3.66 7.97
N ASP A 116 -13.62 4.73 7.86
CA ASP A 116 -12.98 5.16 6.62
C ASP A 116 -11.53 4.69 6.48
N VAL A 117 -10.83 4.48 7.59
CA VAL A 117 -9.39 4.17 7.59
C VAL A 117 -9.06 3.12 8.64
N VAL A 118 -8.31 2.11 8.24
CA VAL A 118 -7.76 1.06 9.13
C VAL A 118 -6.24 1.03 8.98
N GLY A 119 -5.53 1.27 10.07
CA GLY A 119 -4.08 1.11 10.15
C GLY A 119 -3.66 -0.29 10.62
N ALA A 120 -2.37 -0.44 10.84
CA ALA A 120 -1.79 -1.58 11.56
C ALA A 120 -0.47 -1.17 12.23
N TRP A 121 -0.02 -1.98 13.19
CA TRP A 121 1.35 -1.92 13.65
C TRP A 121 2.29 -2.51 12.60
N ILE A 122 3.57 -2.12 12.63
CA ILE A 122 4.59 -2.65 11.74
C ILE A 122 5.74 -3.22 12.56
N ASP A 123 6.25 -4.36 12.09
CA ASP A 123 7.50 -4.92 12.57
C ASP A 123 8.63 -4.32 11.73
N GLU A 124 9.69 -3.85 12.39
CA GLU A 124 10.88 -3.30 11.73
C GLU A 124 11.99 -4.35 11.79
N PHE A 125 12.56 -4.68 10.64
CA PHE A 125 13.69 -5.60 10.47
C PHE A 125 14.75 -4.95 9.57
N GLU A 126 15.95 -5.51 9.54
CA GLU A 126 17.00 -5.07 8.62
C GLU A 126 17.11 -6.04 7.43
N ASP A 127 17.91 -7.07 7.52
CA ASP A 127 18.14 -7.98 6.41
C ASP A 127 17.22 -9.22 6.44
N ASP A 128 16.92 -9.74 7.63
CA ASP A 128 16.14 -10.96 7.83
C ASP A 128 14.78 -10.64 8.48
N ILE A 129 13.71 -10.91 7.76
CA ILE A 129 12.32 -10.73 8.23
C ILE A 129 12.01 -11.53 9.51
N SER A 130 12.74 -12.61 9.79
CA SER A 130 12.59 -13.39 11.01
C SER A 130 13.18 -12.70 12.25
N GLU A 131 14.09 -11.72 12.04
CA GLU A 131 14.76 -10.97 13.08
C GLU A 131 14.12 -9.60 13.32
N VAL A 132 12.94 -9.58 13.95
CA VAL A 132 12.26 -8.33 14.30
C VAL A 132 13.09 -7.54 15.31
N LYS A 133 13.53 -6.35 14.92
CA LYS A 133 14.32 -5.42 15.77
C LYS A 133 13.43 -4.58 16.67
N SER A 134 12.32 -4.09 16.13
CA SER A 134 11.35 -3.29 16.87
C SER A 134 9.94 -3.46 16.31
N VAL A 135 8.94 -3.04 17.12
CA VAL A 135 7.54 -2.98 16.67
C VAL A 135 7.06 -1.54 16.82
N ARG A 136 6.72 -0.90 15.70
CA ARG A 136 6.13 0.43 15.74
C ARG A 136 4.64 0.34 16.01
N LYS A 137 4.29 0.64 17.25
CA LYS A 137 2.91 0.65 17.75
C LYS A 137 2.33 2.06 17.66
N LEU A 138 1.09 2.14 17.20
CA LEU A 138 0.31 3.37 17.15
C LEU A 138 -1.01 3.15 17.90
N PRO A 139 -1.73 4.23 18.29
CA PRO A 139 -3.00 4.10 18.97
C PRO A 139 -4.02 3.29 18.16
N GLU A 140 -4.85 2.52 18.86
CA GLU A 140 -5.85 1.63 18.25
C GLU A 140 -7.27 2.20 18.35
N LEU A 141 -7.55 2.96 19.43
CA LEU A 141 -8.89 3.48 19.66
C LEU A 141 -9.09 4.84 18.98
N PRO A 142 -10.29 5.11 18.41
CA PRO A 142 -10.55 6.35 17.66
C PRO A 142 -10.21 7.63 18.44
N ASP A 143 -10.51 7.69 19.72
CA ASP A 143 -10.23 8.89 20.53
C ASP A 143 -8.73 9.09 20.77
N ASP A 144 -7.99 8.01 21.00
CA ASP A 144 -6.54 8.06 21.15
C ASP A 144 -5.88 8.44 19.83
N ILE A 145 -6.37 7.91 18.69
CA ILE A 145 -5.95 8.30 17.35
C ILE A 145 -6.14 9.80 17.13
N ARG A 146 -7.31 10.36 17.46
CA ARG A 146 -7.60 11.79 17.34
C ARG A 146 -6.66 12.65 18.19
N GLN A 147 -6.37 12.23 19.41
CA GLN A 147 -5.43 12.96 20.29
C GLN A 147 -3.99 12.90 19.76
N PHE A 148 -3.57 11.73 19.28
CA PHE A 148 -2.24 11.54 18.74
C PHE A 148 -2.04 12.34 17.45
N ALA A 149 -3.06 12.42 16.57
CA ALA A 149 -3.06 13.18 15.33
C ALA A 149 -2.78 14.68 15.50
N LYS A 150 -3.03 15.24 16.68
CA LYS A 150 -2.70 16.64 16.99
C LYS A 150 -1.20 16.90 17.06
N ARG A 151 -0.37 15.86 17.15
CA ARG A 151 1.08 15.97 17.35
C ARG A 151 1.89 15.33 16.23
N ARG A 152 1.39 14.21 15.67
CA ARG A 152 2.08 13.44 14.64
C ARG A 152 1.11 12.49 13.93
N ASN A 153 1.54 11.96 12.77
CA ASN A 153 0.73 10.99 12.03
C ASN A 153 0.39 9.76 12.90
N PRO A 154 -0.90 9.45 13.11
CA PRO A 154 -1.36 8.34 13.93
C PRO A 154 -1.42 7.01 13.16
N ILE A 155 -1.06 6.99 11.88
CA ILE A 155 -1.19 5.83 11.00
C ILE A 155 0.15 5.56 10.31
N ASN A 156 0.58 4.32 10.30
CA ASN A 156 1.71 3.87 9.49
C ASN A 156 1.27 3.84 8.02
N HIS A 157 1.86 4.70 7.20
CA HIS A 157 1.46 4.88 5.81
C HIS A 157 1.54 3.60 4.95
N PRO A 158 2.59 2.75 5.06
CA PRO A 158 2.72 1.55 4.21
C PRO A 158 1.66 0.47 4.46
N VAL A 159 0.98 0.51 5.60
CA VAL A 159 0.03 -0.54 5.99
C VAL A 159 -1.41 -0.06 6.12
N VAL A 160 -1.70 1.14 5.62
CA VAL A 160 -3.04 1.68 5.70
C VAL A 160 -3.97 1.02 4.67
N MET A 161 -5.21 0.75 5.08
CA MET A 161 -6.33 0.43 4.20
C MET A 161 -7.43 1.46 4.43
N PHE A 162 -8.05 1.98 3.36
CA PHE A 162 -8.97 3.11 3.47
C PHE A 162 -10.07 3.08 2.41
N ARG A 163 -11.14 3.87 2.65
CA ARG A 163 -12.12 4.19 1.62
C ARG A 163 -11.57 5.26 0.69
N LYS A 164 -11.46 4.93 -0.58
CA LYS A 164 -11.04 5.86 -1.64
C LYS A 164 -11.89 7.13 -1.64
N SER A 165 -13.22 6.98 -1.50
CA SER A 165 -14.17 8.09 -1.42
C SER A 165 -13.84 9.07 -0.29
N ALA A 166 -13.48 8.59 0.89
CA ALA A 166 -13.09 9.42 2.03
C ALA A 166 -11.77 10.16 1.79
N VAL A 167 -10.76 9.48 1.25
CA VAL A 167 -9.46 10.09 0.91
C VAL A 167 -9.63 11.17 -0.16
N LEU A 168 -10.42 10.92 -1.19
CA LEU A 168 -10.69 11.92 -2.24
C LEU A 168 -11.48 13.12 -1.69
N ALA A 169 -12.44 12.90 -0.80
CA ALA A 169 -13.18 13.98 -0.12
C ALA A 169 -12.27 14.85 0.77
N ALA A 170 -11.22 14.26 1.33
CA ALA A 170 -10.20 14.98 2.11
C ALA A 170 -9.14 15.70 1.24
N GLY A 171 -9.22 15.61 -0.10
CA GLY A 171 -8.32 16.25 -1.05
C GLY A 171 -7.17 15.38 -1.56
N GLY A 172 -7.19 14.08 -1.27
CA GLY A 172 -6.17 13.12 -1.72
C GLY A 172 -4.84 13.27 -0.98
N TYR A 173 -3.78 12.72 -1.59
CA TYR A 173 -2.41 12.86 -1.07
C TYR A 173 -1.89 14.27 -1.31
N GLN A 174 -1.43 14.91 -0.25
CA GLN A 174 -0.87 16.26 -0.31
C GLN A 174 0.62 16.22 -0.67
N HIS A 175 1.10 17.30 -1.27
CA HIS A 175 2.52 17.52 -1.55
C HIS A 175 3.13 18.31 -0.40
N PHE A 176 4.14 17.77 0.22
CA PHE A 176 4.96 18.45 1.21
C PHE A 176 6.40 18.47 0.71
#